data_cb83afe4ce620f86c280d6771b5e1dd0
#
_entry.id   cb83afe4ce620f86c280d6771b5e1dd0
#
_cell.length_a   1.000
_cell.length_b   1.000
_cell.length_c   1.000
_cell.angle_alpha   90.00
_cell.angle_beta   90.00
_cell.angle_gamma   90.00
#
_symmetry.space_group_name_H-M   'P 1'
#
loop_
_entity.id
_entity.type
_entity.pdbx_description
1 polymer ?
#
loop_
_entity_poly.entity_id
_entity_poly.type
_entity_poly.pdbx_seq_one_letter_code
_entity_poly.pdbx_strand_id
1 'polypeptide(L)'
;MKNTQLLLINDMCGYGKVALSAMLPVLSHMGYRIHNLPTALVSDTLNYPKFYIHDTTEYVRQSLAIWEELGFEFDAISTGFIVTEEETRIISDFCHRRAQKGTKVFVDPIMGDNGKLYAGVPESTIGLMRHLLECADYAVPNYTEACLLTDTPIAEQITPDEARVLVDAVRELGAKSVVITSAVVNGTNAVIGYDHVAGEYFTIPFELIPVYFPGTGDTFSAVLVGRVMAGWSLQRATSDAMRVVAEFIERNADQEDKSAGLPIEACLDVIDHE
;
A
#
# COMPACT_ATOMS: atom_id res chain seq x y z
N MET A 1 -2.95 -24.40 4.02
CA MET A 1 -3.54 -23.04 4.01
C MET A 1 -3.33 -22.41 5.36
N LYS A 2 -2.77 -21.22 5.41
CA LYS A 2 -2.69 -20.42 6.64
C LYS A 2 -4.12 -20.04 7.05
N ASN A 3 -4.46 -20.19 8.32
CA ASN A 3 -5.79 -19.78 8.80
C ASN A 3 -5.90 -18.26 9.03
N THR A 4 -4.90 -17.51 8.57
CA THR A 4 -4.77 -16.06 8.74
C THR A 4 -5.76 -15.33 7.85
N GLN A 5 -6.57 -14.47 8.44
CA GLN A 5 -7.61 -13.69 7.77
C GLN A 5 -7.13 -12.26 7.55
N LEU A 6 -7.10 -11.83 6.31
CA LEU A 6 -6.70 -10.47 5.92
C LEU A 6 -7.91 -9.72 5.38
N LEU A 7 -8.12 -8.49 5.85
CA LEU A 7 -9.08 -7.57 5.28
C LEU A 7 -8.33 -6.55 4.40
N LEU A 8 -8.71 -6.48 3.14
CA LEU A 8 -8.23 -5.47 2.19
C LEU A 8 -9.29 -4.39 2.02
N ILE A 9 -8.93 -3.15 2.29
CA ILE A 9 -9.76 -1.95 2.16
C ILE A 9 -9.11 -1.08 1.08
N ASN A 10 -9.56 -1.20 -0.16
CA ASN A 10 -9.00 -0.51 -1.32
C ASN A 10 -10.07 -0.45 -2.43
N ASP A 11 -9.84 0.30 -3.50
CA ASP A 11 -10.77 0.30 -4.64
C ASP A 11 -10.74 -1.02 -5.41
N MET A 12 -11.82 -1.29 -6.15
CA MET A 12 -11.95 -2.42 -7.07
C MET A 12 -11.94 -1.92 -8.51
N CYS A 13 -10.87 -2.18 -9.22
CA CYS A 13 -10.73 -1.88 -10.64
C CYS A 13 -11.38 -2.98 -11.49
N GLY A 14 -12.26 -2.59 -12.41
CA GLY A 14 -12.97 -3.51 -13.31
C GLY A 14 -12.11 -3.99 -14.47
N TYR A 15 -11.39 -3.08 -15.14
CA TYR A 15 -10.47 -3.40 -16.22
C TYR A 15 -9.06 -2.94 -15.88
N GLY A 16 -8.20 -3.90 -15.60
CA GLY A 16 -6.80 -3.69 -15.23
C GLY A 16 -6.46 -4.22 -13.84
N LYS A 17 -5.17 -4.22 -13.54
CA LYS A 17 -4.58 -4.83 -12.33
C LYS A 17 -3.96 -3.78 -11.42
N VAL A 18 -4.83 -3.11 -10.68
CA VAL A 18 -4.48 -2.16 -9.62
C VAL A 18 -5.32 -2.46 -8.38
N ALA A 19 -4.97 -1.92 -7.26
CA ALA A 19 -5.72 -2.00 -6.01
C ALA A 19 -6.13 -3.46 -5.66
N LEU A 20 -7.40 -3.71 -5.30
CA LEU A 20 -7.88 -5.06 -4.99
C LEU A 20 -7.64 -6.05 -6.13
N SER A 21 -7.77 -5.62 -7.39
CA SER A 21 -7.57 -6.50 -8.55
C SER A 21 -6.12 -7.00 -8.69
N ALA A 22 -5.14 -6.28 -8.13
CA ALA A 22 -3.75 -6.70 -8.05
C ALA A 22 -3.45 -7.48 -6.76
N MET A 23 -3.95 -7.01 -5.62
CA MET A 23 -3.63 -7.58 -4.30
C MET A 23 -4.25 -8.97 -4.07
N LEU A 24 -5.50 -9.16 -4.53
CA LEU A 24 -6.26 -10.40 -4.34
C LEU A 24 -5.55 -11.65 -4.87
N PRO A 25 -5.12 -11.71 -6.14
CA PRO A 25 -4.44 -12.90 -6.68
C PRO A 25 -3.13 -13.17 -5.94
N VAL A 26 -2.33 -12.14 -5.61
CA VAL A 26 -1.06 -12.26 -4.88
C VAL A 26 -1.28 -12.90 -3.52
N LEU A 27 -2.12 -12.31 -2.68
CA LEU A 27 -2.32 -12.79 -1.31
C LEU A 27 -3.08 -14.13 -1.26
N SER A 28 -4.00 -14.38 -2.20
CA SER A 28 -4.65 -15.69 -2.33
C SER A 28 -3.65 -16.78 -2.72
N HIS A 29 -2.73 -16.50 -3.65
CA HIS A 29 -1.64 -17.41 -4.03
C HIS A 29 -0.74 -17.72 -2.82
N MET A 30 -0.42 -16.73 -2.00
CA MET A 30 0.32 -16.90 -0.75
C MET A 30 -0.43 -17.69 0.33
N GLY A 31 -1.69 -18.11 0.08
CA GLY A 31 -2.49 -18.99 0.92
C GLY A 31 -3.26 -18.30 2.05
N TYR A 32 -3.46 -16.99 1.99
CA TYR A 32 -4.27 -16.23 2.95
C TYR A 32 -5.76 -16.34 2.65
N ARG A 33 -6.59 -16.19 3.70
CA ARG A 33 -8.03 -15.95 3.56
C ARG A 33 -8.26 -14.47 3.42
N ILE A 34 -8.73 -14.04 2.25
CA ILE A 34 -8.90 -12.62 1.94
C ILE A 34 -10.36 -12.22 2.06
N HIS A 35 -10.61 -11.12 2.74
CA HIS A 35 -11.87 -10.41 2.81
C HIS A 35 -11.68 -9.03 2.19
N ASN A 36 -12.69 -8.54 1.47
CA ASN A 36 -12.57 -7.33 0.68
C ASN A 36 -13.61 -6.31 1.08
N LEU A 37 -13.19 -5.07 1.22
CA LEU A 37 -14.06 -3.92 1.40
C LEU A 37 -13.70 -2.90 0.31
N PRO A 38 -14.40 -2.91 -0.83
CA PRO A 38 -14.14 -1.94 -1.89
C PRO A 38 -14.57 -0.53 -1.47
N THR A 39 -13.62 0.41 -1.53
CA THR A 39 -13.81 1.84 -1.25
C THR A 39 -14.34 2.60 -2.46
N ALA A 40 -14.17 2.04 -3.64
CA ALA A 40 -14.78 2.47 -4.88
C ALA A 40 -14.91 1.30 -5.85
N LEU A 41 -15.84 1.41 -6.80
CA LEU A 41 -15.81 0.60 -8.01
C LEU A 41 -15.32 1.49 -9.15
N VAL A 42 -14.17 1.15 -9.71
CA VAL A 42 -13.53 1.92 -10.78
C VAL A 42 -13.62 1.11 -12.08
N SER A 43 -14.12 1.72 -13.15
CA SER A 43 -14.37 1.00 -14.41
C SER A 43 -13.09 0.41 -15.01
N ASP A 44 -11.98 1.16 -14.90
CA ASP A 44 -10.68 0.81 -15.47
C ASP A 44 -9.57 1.59 -14.75
N THR A 45 -8.30 1.31 -15.02
CA THR A 45 -7.21 2.05 -14.40
C THR A 45 -7.24 3.52 -14.78
N LEU A 46 -6.85 4.41 -13.88
CA LEU A 46 -6.80 5.86 -14.11
C LEU A 46 -5.81 6.29 -15.20
N ASN A 47 -5.07 5.34 -15.77
CA ASN A 47 -4.15 5.55 -16.89
C ASN A 47 -4.83 5.58 -18.26
N TYR A 48 -6.09 5.15 -18.34
CA TYR A 48 -6.90 5.31 -19.55
C TYR A 48 -7.50 6.73 -19.64
N PRO A 49 -7.82 7.22 -20.84
CA PRO A 49 -8.29 8.58 -21.05
C PRO A 49 -9.72 8.84 -20.52
N LYS A 50 -10.44 7.78 -20.18
CA LYS A 50 -11.80 7.84 -19.62
C LYS A 50 -11.95 6.74 -18.60
N PHE A 51 -12.55 7.07 -17.48
CA PHE A 51 -12.88 6.14 -16.41
C PHE A 51 -14.14 6.61 -15.69
N TYR A 52 -14.74 5.72 -14.93
CA TYR A 52 -15.86 6.02 -14.05
C TYR A 52 -15.53 5.51 -12.64
N ILE A 53 -15.78 6.34 -11.64
CA ILE A 53 -15.62 5.98 -10.23
C ILE A 53 -17.01 6.01 -9.58
N HIS A 54 -17.41 4.88 -9.02
CA HIS A 54 -18.60 4.76 -8.18
C HIS A 54 -18.20 4.76 -6.71
N ASP A 55 -18.65 5.75 -5.97
CA ASP A 55 -18.46 5.89 -4.53
C ASP A 55 -19.22 4.77 -3.80
N THR A 56 -18.55 4.09 -2.87
CA THR A 56 -19.12 3.00 -2.08
C THR A 56 -19.21 3.33 -0.59
N THR A 57 -19.13 4.59 -0.17
CA THR A 57 -19.13 5.02 1.23
C THR A 57 -20.26 4.41 2.05
N GLU A 58 -21.48 4.38 1.50
CA GLU A 58 -22.63 3.77 2.21
C GLU A 58 -22.50 2.23 2.33
N TYR A 59 -21.99 1.57 1.28
CA TYR A 59 -21.69 0.14 1.34
C TYR A 59 -20.64 -0.17 2.41
N VAL A 60 -19.57 0.62 2.48
CA VAL A 60 -18.51 0.51 3.50
C VAL A 60 -19.10 0.65 4.89
N ARG A 61 -19.92 1.68 5.13
CA ARG A 61 -20.59 1.94 6.40
C ARG A 61 -21.43 0.74 6.86
N GLN A 62 -22.31 0.26 5.97
CA GLN A 62 -23.22 -0.85 6.27
C GLN A 62 -22.45 -2.16 6.48
N SER A 63 -21.46 -2.43 5.63
CA SER A 63 -20.65 -3.66 5.74
C SER A 63 -19.89 -3.73 7.05
N LEU A 64 -19.21 -2.65 7.45
CA LEU A 64 -18.47 -2.63 8.72
C LEU A 64 -19.39 -2.76 9.93
N ALA A 65 -20.57 -2.12 9.92
CA ALA A 65 -21.55 -2.26 10.99
C ALA A 65 -22.05 -3.71 11.14
N ILE A 66 -22.41 -4.36 10.02
CA ILE A 66 -22.85 -5.75 9.99
C ILE A 66 -21.72 -6.69 10.45
N TRP A 67 -20.49 -6.46 10.02
CA TRP A 67 -19.35 -7.31 10.39
C TRP A 67 -19.00 -7.18 11.88
N GLU A 68 -19.17 -5.99 12.47
CA GLU A 68 -19.02 -5.79 13.91
C GLU A 68 -20.14 -6.51 14.70
N GLU A 69 -21.39 -6.43 14.22
CA GLU A 69 -22.53 -7.12 14.84
C GLU A 69 -22.38 -8.65 14.77
N LEU A 70 -21.90 -9.19 13.65
CA LEU A 70 -21.64 -10.62 13.45
C LEU A 70 -20.36 -11.10 14.14
N GLY A 71 -19.54 -10.20 14.68
CA GLY A 71 -18.32 -10.53 15.39
C GLY A 71 -17.21 -11.06 14.48
N PHE A 72 -17.16 -10.62 13.22
CA PHE A 72 -16.05 -11.00 12.31
C PHE A 72 -14.74 -10.41 12.78
N GLU A 73 -13.68 -11.22 12.73
CA GLU A 73 -12.34 -10.86 13.18
C GLU A 73 -11.34 -11.01 12.02
N PHE A 74 -10.31 -10.17 12.06
CA PHE A 74 -9.24 -10.16 11.06
C PHE A 74 -7.89 -10.12 11.78
N ASP A 75 -6.92 -10.90 11.31
CA ASP A 75 -5.56 -10.90 11.84
C ASP A 75 -4.78 -9.65 11.38
N ALA A 76 -5.08 -9.18 10.16
CA ALA A 76 -4.57 -7.91 9.67
C ALA A 76 -5.56 -7.19 8.74
N ILE A 77 -5.41 -5.88 8.68
CA ILE A 77 -6.10 -4.97 7.76
C ILE A 77 -5.02 -4.27 6.91
N SER A 78 -5.23 -4.21 5.60
CA SER A 78 -4.43 -3.38 4.70
C SER A 78 -5.34 -2.36 4.03
N THR A 79 -5.03 -1.07 4.18
CA THR A 79 -5.76 0.02 3.53
C THR A 79 -4.99 0.52 2.32
N GLY A 80 -5.72 1.02 1.32
CA GLY A 80 -5.17 1.67 0.14
C GLY A 80 -5.97 2.92 -0.21
N PHE A 81 -6.38 3.07 -1.47
CA PHE A 81 -7.10 4.25 -1.94
C PHE A 81 -8.48 4.38 -1.29
N ILE A 82 -8.80 5.57 -0.78
CA ILE A 82 -10.06 5.92 -0.16
C ILE A 82 -10.57 7.22 -0.80
N VAL A 83 -11.82 7.22 -1.24
CA VAL A 83 -12.34 8.26 -2.14
C VAL A 83 -12.82 9.51 -1.39
N THR A 84 -13.52 9.34 -0.27
CA THR A 84 -14.19 10.45 0.42
C THR A 84 -13.67 10.67 1.83
N GLU A 85 -13.80 11.91 2.32
CA GLU A 85 -13.48 12.23 3.72
C GLU A 85 -14.33 11.43 4.71
N GLU A 86 -15.60 11.24 4.39
CA GLU A 86 -16.52 10.50 5.24
C GLU A 86 -16.11 9.03 5.33
N GLU A 87 -15.77 8.41 4.20
CA GLU A 87 -15.30 7.04 4.13
C GLU A 87 -13.98 6.86 4.90
N THR A 88 -13.05 7.81 4.76
CA THR A 88 -11.79 7.78 5.51
C THR A 88 -12.02 7.80 7.01
N ARG A 89 -12.96 8.63 7.52
CA ARG A 89 -13.29 8.64 8.95
C ARG A 89 -13.87 7.31 9.42
N ILE A 90 -14.81 6.74 8.66
CA ILE A 90 -15.43 5.44 9.00
C ILE A 90 -14.38 4.34 9.06
N ILE A 91 -13.50 4.27 8.06
CA ILE A 91 -12.43 3.27 7.98
C ILE A 91 -11.41 3.49 9.09
N SER A 92 -10.99 4.72 9.34
CA SER A 92 -10.05 5.06 10.42
C SER A 92 -10.59 4.63 11.77
N ASP A 93 -11.83 4.99 12.10
CA ASP A 93 -12.47 4.58 13.35
C ASP A 93 -12.53 3.05 13.50
N PHE A 94 -12.82 2.35 12.41
CA PHE A 94 -12.81 0.88 12.40
C PHE A 94 -11.40 0.32 12.63
N CYS A 95 -10.39 0.82 11.92
CA CYS A 95 -9.01 0.39 12.10
C CYS A 95 -8.49 0.64 13.52
N HIS A 96 -8.80 1.80 14.10
CA HIS A 96 -8.44 2.10 15.50
C HIS A 96 -9.05 1.10 16.49
N ARG A 97 -10.34 0.78 16.34
CA ARG A 97 -10.99 -0.22 17.19
C ARG A 97 -10.41 -1.62 17.02
N ARG A 98 -10.01 -2.00 15.81
CA ARG A 98 -9.40 -3.31 15.51
C ARG A 98 -7.96 -3.40 15.99
N ALA A 99 -7.18 -2.34 15.83
CA ALA A 99 -5.80 -2.25 16.37
C ALA A 99 -5.78 -2.46 17.89
N GLN A 100 -6.74 -1.87 18.63
CA GLN A 100 -6.89 -2.07 20.08
C GLN A 100 -7.19 -3.53 20.46
N LYS A 101 -7.72 -4.34 19.54
CA LYS A 101 -7.98 -5.78 19.71
C LYS A 101 -6.83 -6.67 19.24
N GLY A 102 -5.74 -6.07 18.74
CA GLY A 102 -4.54 -6.79 18.31
C GLY A 102 -4.47 -7.09 16.81
N THR A 103 -5.45 -6.63 16.01
CA THR A 103 -5.37 -6.70 14.55
C THR A 103 -4.22 -5.82 14.07
N LYS A 104 -3.33 -6.34 13.22
CA LYS A 104 -2.26 -5.54 12.61
C LYS A 104 -2.82 -4.64 11.52
N VAL A 105 -2.39 -3.39 11.49
CA VAL A 105 -2.86 -2.39 10.51
C VAL A 105 -1.70 -1.96 9.63
N PHE A 106 -1.85 -2.21 8.33
CA PHE A 106 -0.97 -1.73 7.26
C PHE A 106 -1.67 -0.59 6.55
N VAL A 107 -1.03 0.56 6.50
CA VAL A 107 -1.58 1.76 5.84
C VAL A 107 -0.70 2.12 4.65
N ASP A 108 -1.27 2.00 3.46
CA ASP A 108 -0.74 2.60 2.24
C ASP A 108 -1.54 3.90 1.99
N PRO A 109 -0.94 5.08 2.22
CA PRO A 109 -1.67 6.34 2.20
C PRO A 109 -1.78 6.90 0.77
N ILE A 110 -2.34 6.10 -0.14
CA ILE A 110 -2.41 6.41 -1.56
C ILE A 110 -3.10 7.77 -1.81
N MET A 111 -2.32 8.78 -2.17
CA MET A 111 -2.84 10.12 -2.47
C MET A 111 -2.05 10.89 -3.52
N GLY A 112 -0.83 10.48 -3.85
CA GLY A 112 -0.01 11.23 -4.80
C GLY A 112 1.30 10.54 -5.18
N ASP A 113 1.92 11.05 -6.23
CA ASP A 113 3.23 10.59 -6.72
C ASP A 113 3.89 11.69 -7.55
N ASN A 114 5.20 11.53 -7.84
CA ASN A 114 5.96 12.49 -8.67
C ASN A 114 5.85 13.94 -8.18
N GLY A 115 5.91 14.14 -6.87
CA GLY A 115 5.93 15.45 -6.23
C GLY A 115 4.57 16.13 -6.07
N LYS A 116 3.44 15.46 -6.31
CA LYS A 116 2.10 16.07 -6.26
C LYS A 116 1.01 15.07 -5.91
N LEU A 117 -0.12 15.58 -5.43
CA LEU A 117 -1.35 14.81 -5.29
C LEU A 117 -1.88 14.33 -6.66
N TYR A 118 -2.53 13.17 -6.69
CA TYR A 118 -3.23 12.69 -7.87
C TYR A 118 -4.37 13.64 -8.28
N ALA A 119 -4.70 13.65 -9.57
CA ALA A 119 -5.78 14.47 -10.08
C ALA A 119 -7.11 14.13 -9.39
N GLY A 120 -7.76 15.13 -8.81
CA GLY A 120 -9.04 14.97 -8.09
C GLY A 120 -8.91 14.63 -6.61
N VAL A 121 -7.71 14.36 -6.09
CA VAL A 121 -7.48 14.19 -4.66
C VAL A 121 -7.33 15.56 -3.99
N PRO A 122 -8.21 15.93 -3.04
CA PRO A 122 -8.14 17.22 -2.35
C PRO A 122 -7.00 17.24 -1.32
N GLU A 123 -6.47 18.42 -1.03
CA GLU A 123 -5.40 18.61 -0.05
C GLU A 123 -5.82 18.16 1.38
N SER A 124 -7.11 18.22 1.70
CA SER A 124 -7.66 17.71 2.96
C SER A 124 -7.38 16.22 3.19
N THR A 125 -7.14 15.43 2.13
CA THR A 125 -6.79 14.00 2.22
C THR A 125 -5.51 13.80 3.04
N ILE A 126 -4.55 14.72 2.99
CA ILE A 126 -3.30 14.63 3.79
C ILE A 126 -3.62 14.51 5.29
N GLY A 127 -4.51 15.39 5.79
CA GLY A 127 -4.92 15.35 7.19
C GLY A 127 -5.64 14.04 7.57
N LEU A 128 -6.45 13.51 6.67
CA LEU A 128 -7.15 12.24 6.88
C LEU A 128 -6.20 11.04 6.89
N MET A 129 -5.21 11.02 6.02
CA MET A 129 -4.17 9.97 6.01
C MET A 129 -3.28 10.05 7.25
N ARG A 130 -2.94 11.24 7.75
CA ARG A 130 -2.27 11.41 9.04
C ARG A 130 -3.07 10.74 10.17
N HIS A 131 -4.38 11.00 10.23
CA HIS A 131 -5.24 10.39 11.24
C HIS A 131 -5.31 8.85 11.12
N LEU A 132 -5.32 8.31 9.90
CA LEU A 132 -5.28 6.87 9.68
C LEU A 132 -3.95 6.25 10.14
N LEU A 133 -2.82 6.97 9.99
CA LEU A 133 -1.51 6.51 10.46
C LEU A 133 -1.40 6.37 11.98
N GLU A 134 -2.22 7.05 12.76
CA GLU A 134 -2.20 6.96 14.23
C GLU A 134 -2.42 5.53 14.75
N CYS A 135 -3.08 4.65 13.99
CA CYS A 135 -3.31 3.25 14.35
C CYS A 135 -2.45 2.26 13.55
N ALA A 136 -1.52 2.74 12.71
CA ALA A 136 -0.74 1.89 11.84
C ALA A 136 0.36 1.11 12.60
N ASP A 137 0.40 -0.20 12.44
CA ASP A 137 1.60 -0.97 12.76
C ASP A 137 2.67 -0.80 11.69
N TYR A 138 2.24 -0.65 10.42
CA TYR A 138 3.10 -0.47 9.24
C TYR A 138 2.54 0.61 8.34
N ALA A 139 3.35 1.62 8.00
CA ALA A 139 3.04 2.62 6.98
C ALA A 139 3.90 2.38 5.74
N VAL A 140 3.30 2.46 4.55
CA VAL A 140 3.96 2.16 3.27
C VAL A 140 3.80 3.30 2.26
N PRO A 141 4.12 4.56 2.61
CA PRO A 141 4.05 5.67 1.67
C PRO A 141 5.14 5.57 0.59
N ASN A 142 4.91 6.15 -0.57
CA ASN A 142 5.99 6.54 -1.45
C ASN A 142 6.68 7.83 -0.93
N TYR A 143 7.80 8.21 -1.55
CA TYR A 143 8.56 9.41 -1.13
C TYR A 143 7.73 10.70 -1.17
N THR A 144 6.91 10.88 -2.20
CA THR A 144 6.02 12.04 -2.32
C THR A 144 5.01 12.09 -1.19
N GLU A 145 4.36 10.98 -0.91
CA GLU A 145 3.38 10.84 0.18
C GLU A 145 4.02 11.06 1.55
N ALA A 146 5.21 10.49 1.78
CA ALA A 146 5.95 10.71 3.02
C ALA A 146 6.26 12.20 3.24
N CYS A 147 6.68 12.91 2.19
CA CYS A 147 6.93 14.35 2.27
C CYS A 147 5.63 15.15 2.53
N LEU A 148 4.54 14.83 1.84
CA LEU A 148 3.23 15.47 2.05
C LEU A 148 2.69 15.23 3.46
N LEU A 149 2.82 14.01 3.97
CA LEU A 149 2.37 13.65 5.31
C LEU A 149 3.15 14.37 6.41
N THR A 150 4.40 14.70 6.18
CA THR A 150 5.29 15.28 7.20
C THR A 150 5.58 16.77 6.99
N ASP A 151 4.94 17.39 6.00
CA ASP A 151 5.24 18.76 5.54
C ASP A 151 6.73 18.97 5.20
N THR A 152 7.42 17.88 4.79
CA THR A 152 8.83 17.92 4.37
C THR A 152 8.93 18.40 2.92
N PRO A 153 9.81 19.35 2.59
CA PRO A 153 10.02 19.77 1.21
C PRO A 153 10.47 18.59 0.33
N ILE A 154 9.82 18.46 -0.83
CA ILE A 154 10.19 17.44 -1.81
C ILE A 154 11.48 17.85 -2.52
N ALA A 155 12.50 16.99 -2.50
CA ALA A 155 13.79 17.17 -3.15
C ALA A 155 14.03 16.08 -4.20
N GLU A 156 14.87 16.36 -5.19
CA GLU A 156 15.26 15.37 -6.22
C GLU A 156 16.06 14.20 -5.62
N GLN A 157 16.81 14.46 -4.56
CA GLN A 157 17.54 13.47 -3.79
C GLN A 157 17.73 13.94 -2.35
N ILE A 158 17.93 12.98 -1.46
CA ILE A 158 18.19 13.20 -0.03
C ILE A 158 19.47 12.49 0.42
N THR A 159 20.05 12.95 1.51
CA THR A 159 21.15 12.26 2.19
C THR A 159 20.64 11.10 3.07
N PRO A 160 21.52 10.17 3.50
CA PRO A 160 21.11 9.12 4.44
C PRO A 160 20.57 9.65 5.79
N ASP A 161 21.08 10.79 6.26
CA ASP A 161 20.59 11.40 7.50
C ASP A 161 19.19 12.01 7.28
N GLU A 162 18.95 12.71 6.17
CA GLU A 162 17.61 13.21 5.81
C GLU A 162 16.62 12.06 5.59
N ALA A 163 17.07 10.94 5.03
CA ALA A 163 16.25 9.73 4.90
C ALA A 163 15.77 9.21 6.27
N ARG A 164 16.64 9.18 7.26
CA ARG A 164 16.27 8.81 8.64
C ARG A 164 15.30 9.81 9.26
N VAL A 165 15.57 11.09 9.10
CA VAL A 165 14.68 12.15 9.60
C VAL A 165 13.28 12.02 8.98
N LEU A 166 13.16 11.75 7.69
CA LEU A 166 11.88 11.54 7.02
C LEU A 166 11.15 10.30 7.55
N VAL A 167 11.86 9.18 7.72
CA VAL A 167 11.30 7.95 8.30
C VAL A 167 10.79 8.22 9.71
N ASP A 168 11.54 8.92 10.54
CA ASP A 168 11.13 9.26 11.91
C ASP A 168 9.94 10.22 11.92
N ALA A 169 9.91 11.21 11.03
CA ALA A 169 8.77 12.12 10.91
C ALA A 169 7.46 11.37 10.57
N VAL A 170 7.51 10.35 9.68
CA VAL A 170 6.34 9.49 9.42
C VAL A 170 5.97 8.66 10.65
N ARG A 171 6.95 8.17 11.42
CA ARG A 171 6.70 7.43 12.66
C ARG A 171 6.07 8.31 13.75
N GLU A 172 6.44 9.57 13.83
CA GLU A 172 5.85 10.54 14.76
C GLU A 172 4.34 10.77 14.51
N LEU A 173 3.84 10.47 13.29
CA LEU A 173 2.41 10.46 12.99
C LEU A 173 1.66 9.25 13.58
N GLY A 174 2.37 8.28 14.18
CA GLY A 174 1.78 7.15 14.90
C GLY A 174 2.21 5.77 14.38
N ALA A 175 2.71 5.67 13.16
CA ALA A 175 3.14 4.39 12.59
C ALA A 175 4.34 3.80 13.34
N LYS A 176 4.26 2.51 13.73
CA LYS A 176 5.35 1.83 14.43
C LYS A 176 6.52 1.54 13.50
N SER A 177 6.24 0.92 12.38
CA SER A 177 7.20 0.58 11.32
C SER A 177 6.88 1.34 10.05
N VAL A 178 7.89 1.71 9.28
CA VAL A 178 7.73 2.53 8.06
C VAL A 178 8.56 1.95 6.93
N VAL A 179 8.00 1.91 5.74
CA VAL A 179 8.67 1.61 4.47
C VAL A 179 8.34 2.73 3.49
N ILE A 180 9.32 3.54 3.13
CA ILE A 180 9.14 4.61 2.13
C ILE A 180 9.74 4.14 0.82
N THR A 181 8.89 3.99 -0.20
CA THR A 181 9.31 3.60 -1.54
C THR A 181 9.71 4.80 -2.39
N SER A 182 10.45 4.54 -3.48
CA SER A 182 10.77 5.55 -4.51
C SER A 182 11.58 6.76 -4.02
N ALA A 183 12.40 6.60 -2.98
CA ALA A 183 13.35 7.63 -2.56
C ALA A 183 14.62 7.61 -3.45
N VAL A 184 15.28 8.75 -3.58
CA VAL A 184 16.63 8.85 -4.19
C VAL A 184 17.61 9.29 -3.10
N VAL A 185 18.48 8.38 -2.67
CA VAL A 185 19.45 8.62 -1.60
C VAL A 185 20.86 8.72 -2.21
N ASN A 186 21.49 9.90 -2.12
CA ASN A 186 22.81 10.17 -2.74
C ASN A 186 22.87 9.72 -4.21
N GLY A 187 21.84 10.02 -5.00
CA GLY A 187 21.77 9.69 -6.44
C GLY A 187 21.42 8.23 -6.75
N THR A 188 21.10 7.40 -5.75
CA THR A 188 20.71 6.00 -5.94
C THR A 188 19.23 5.82 -5.56
N ASN A 189 18.43 5.19 -6.43
CA ASN A 189 17.07 4.83 -6.07
C ASN A 189 17.07 3.82 -4.92
N ALA A 190 16.24 4.03 -3.92
CA ALA A 190 16.20 3.19 -2.74
C ALA A 190 14.81 3.14 -2.11
N VAL A 191 14.55 2.04 -1.42
CA VAL A 191 13.49 1.93 -0.41
C VAL A 191 14.17 2.12 0.95
N ILE A 192 13.63 3.03 1.76
CA ILE A 192 14.13 3.34 3.10
C ILE A 192 13.08 2.99 4.13
N GLY A 193 13.49 2.63 5.34
CA GLY A 193 12.51 2.29 6.36
C GLY A 193 13.07 2.07 7.74
N TYR A 194 12.15 1.76 8.66
CA TYR A 194 12.45 1.39 10.04
C TYR A 194 11.59 0.19 10.45
N ASP A 195 12.23 -0.84 10.94
CA ASP A 195 11.57 -2.02 11.53
C ASP A 195 11.48 -1.85 13.05
N HIS A 196 10.28 -1.62 13.57
CA HIS A 196 10.03 -1.44 15.00
C HIS A 196 10.38 -2.70 15.81
N VAL A 197 10.17 -3.89 15.25
CA VAL A 197 10.43 -5.15 15.94
C VAL A 197 11.93 -5.40 16.07
N ALA A 198 12.70 -5.12 15.02
CA ALA A 198 14.16 -5.23 15.03
C ALA A 198 14.83 -4.02 15.72
N GLY A 199 14.18 -2.86 15.74
CA GLY A 199 14.76 -1.60 16.22
C GLY A 199 15.79 -1.00 15.26
N GLU A 200 15.68 -1.29 13.94
CA GLU A 200 16.71 -0.99 12.96
C GLU A 200 16.17 -0.20 11.77
N TYR A 201 16.98 0.77 11.30
CA TYR A 201 16.77 1.42 10.01
C TYR A 201 17.38 0.57 8.90
N PHE A 202 16.77 0.65 7.72
CA PHE A 202 17.32 0.02 6.52
C PHE A 202 17.20 0.93 5.31
N THR A 203 18.12 0.73 4.36
CA THR A 203 18.10 1.33 3.03
C THR A 203 18.43 0.24 2.03
N ILE A 204 17.53 -0.02 1.11
CA ILE A 204 17.67 -1.07 0.09
C ILE A 204 17.74 -0.39 -1.27
N PRO A 205 18.92 -0.33 -1.91
CA PRO A 205 19.07 0.25 -3.23
C PRO A 205 18.46 -0.64 -4.30
N PHE A 206 18.03 -0.02 -5.41
CA PHE A 206 17.55 -0.75 -6.59
C PHE A 206 17.90 -0.01 -7.88
N GLU A 207 17.94 -0.76 -8.98
CA GLU A 207 18.03 -0.21 -10.32
C GLU A 207 16.62 0.03 -10.88
N LEU A 208 16.36 1.25 -11.35
CA LEU A 208 15.08 1.60 -11.93
C LEU A 208 14.91 0.92 -13.28
N ILE A 209 13.89 0.11 -13.43
CA ILE A 209 13.48 -0.43 -14.72
C ILE A 209 12.69 0.68 -15.44
N PRO A 210 13.10 1.13 -16.64
CA PRO A 210 12.50 2.30 -17.29
C PRO A 210 11.17 1.95 -17.99
N VAL A 211 10.31 1.22 -17.29
CA VAL A 211 8.97 0.80 -17.74
C VAL A 211 7.98 1.06 -16.62
N TYR A 212 6.90 1.74 -16.94
CA TYR A 212 5.85 2.06 -15.98
C TYR A 212 4.62 1.16 -16.17
N PHE A 213 4.17 0.58 -15.08
CA PHE A 213 2.89 -0.11 -14.96
C PHE A 213 2.12 0.43 -13.75
N PRO A 214 0.82 0.77 -13.88
CA PRO A 214 -0.02 1.00 -12.72
C PRO A 214 -0.15 -0.29 -11.89
N GLY A 215 -0.35 -0.15 -10.57
CA GLY A 215 -0.55 -1.29 -9.66
C GLY A 215 0.72 -1.98 -9.16
N THR A 216 1.91 -1.46 -9.51
CA THR A 216 3.19 -1.96 -8.95
C THR A 216 3.28 -1.71 -7.45
N GLY A 217 2.78 -0.58 -6.96
CA GLY A 217 2.65 -0.27 -5.53
C GLY A 217 1.73 -1.25 -4.80
N ASP A 218 0.56 -1.54 -5.39
CA ASP A 218 -0.39 -2.52 -4.83
C ASP A 218 0.22 -3.93 -4.77
N THR A 219 0.95 -4.31 -5.81
CA THR A 219 1.68 -5.60 -5.85
C THR A 219 2.75 -5.65 -4.77
N PHE A 220 3.53 -4.58 -4.63
CA PHE A 220 4.54 -4.44 -3.58
C PHE A 220 3.90 -4.57 -2.19
N SER A 221 2.84 -3.81 -1.92
CA SER A 221 2.13 -3.82 -0.64
C SER A 221 1.53 -5.20 -0.35
N ALA A 222 0.99 -5.90 -1.35
CA ALA A 222 0.46 -7.26 -1.18
C ALA A 222 1.54 -8.26 -0.77
N VAL A 223 2.69 -8.28 -1.46
CA VAL A 223 3.81 -9.16 -1.12
C VAL A 223 4.36 -8.83 0.27
N LEU A 224 4.57 -7.53 0.56
CA LEU A 224 5.05 -7.06 1.87
C LEU A 224 4.14 -7.54 3.00
N VAL A 225 2.82 -7.28 2.91
CA VAL A 225 1.82 -7.73 3.89
C VAL A 225 1.90 -9.25 4.07
N GLY A 226 1.89 -9.99 2.97
CA GLY A 226 1.95 -11.45 3.02
C GLY A 226 3.21 -11.97 3.70
N ARG A 227 4.39 -11.41 3.42
CA ARG A 227 5.67 -11.83 4.03
C ARG A 227 5.76 -11.45 5.51
N VAL A 228 5.34 -10.24 5.88
CA VAL A 228 5.29 -9.81 7.28
C VAL A 228 4.33 -10.70 8.09
N MET A 229 3.15 -11.00 7.55
CA MET A 229 2.19 -11.91 8.20
C MET A 229 2.65 -13.38 8.23
N ALA A 230 3.65 -13.74 7.40
CA ALA A 230 4.36 -15.02 7.49
C ALA A 230 5.48 -15.03 8.54
N GLY A 231 5.74 -13.89 9.21
CA GLY A 231 6.76 -13.75 10.26
C GLY A 231 8.15 -13.33 9.76
N TRP A 232 8.26 -12.83 8.54
CA TRP A 232 9.54 -12.26 8.05
C TRP A 232 9.82 -10.91 8.73
N SER A 233 11.11 -10.55 8.86
CA SER A 233 11.49 -9.19 9.23
C SER A 233 11.03 -8.21 8.15
N LEU A 234 10.76 -6.97 8.53
CA LEU A 234 10.28 -5.96 7.60
C LEU A 234 11.27 -5.73 6.46
N GLN A 235 12.57 -5.65 6.76
CA GLN A 235 13.61 -5.49 5.74
C GLN A 235 13.62 -6.64 4.73
N ARG A 236 13.54 -7.90 5.19
CA ARG A 236 13.49 -9.07 4.30
C ARG A 236 12.22 -9.07 3.45
N ALA A 237 11.07 -8.78 4.07
CA ALA A 237 9.79 -8.69 3.36
C ALA A 237 9.81 -7.59 2.29
N THR A 238 10.42 -6.43 2.60
CA THR A 238 10.61 -5.32 1.66
C THR A 238 11.50 -5.74 0.49
N SER A 239 12.64 -6.38 0.76
CA SER A 239 13.56 -6.86 -0.30
C SER A 239 12.87 -7.84 -1.24
N ASP A 240 12.06 -8.76 -0.71
CA ASP A 240 11.34 -9.72 -1.54
C ASP A 240 10.20 -9.07 -2.34
N ALA A 241 9.48 -8.12 -1.75
CA ALA A 241 8.47 -7.34 -2.47
C ALA A 241 9.08 -6.58 -3.65
N MET A 242 10.25 -5.96 -3.46
CA MET A 242 11.01 -5.30 -4.52
C MET A 242 11.41 -6.26 -5.62
N ARG A 243 11.94 -7.44 -5.27
CA ARG A 243 12.34 -8.49 -6.22
C ARG A 243 11.15 -8.97 -7.05
N VAL A 244 10.02 -9.27 -6.41
CA VAL A 244 8.81 -9.74 -7.09
C VAL A 244 8.29 -8.69 -8.07
N VAL A 245 8.21 -7.43 -7.65
CA VAL A 245 7.75 -6.35 -8.53
C VAL A 245 8.71 -6.16 -9.71
N ALA A 246 10.03 -6.16 -9.47
CA ALA A 246 11.03 -6.03 -10.53
C ALA A 246 10.89 -7.17 -11.57
N GLU A 247 10.79 -8.41 -11.12
CA GLU A 247 10.66 -9.57 -12.02
C GLU A 247 9.33 -9.56 -12.77
N PHE A 248 8.23 -9.10 -12.14
CA PHE A 248 6.95 -8.89 -12.83
C PHE A 248 7.08 -7.88 -13.95
N ILE A 249 7.75 -6.74 -13.70
CA ILE A 249 8.00 -5.69 -14.70
C ILE A 249 8.88 -6.22 -15.84
N GLU A 250 10.00 -6.88 -15.51
CA GLU A 250 10.95 -7.42 -16.50
C GLU A 250 10.29 -8.44 -17.44
N ARG A 251 9.50 -9.37 -16.89
CA ARG A 251 8.78 -10.38 -17.68
C ARG A 251 7.74 -9.76 -18.65
N ASN A 252 7.27 -8.56 -18.36
CA ASN A 252 6.19 -7.91 -19.11
C ASN A 252 6.60 -6.58 -19.75
N ALA A 253 7.91 -6.28 -19.82
CA ALA A 253 8.41 -5.01 -20.34
C ALA A 253 7.94 -4.71 -21.77
N ASP A 254 7.75 -5.73 -22.58
CA ASP A 254 7.31 -5.65 -23.98
C ASP A 254 5.77 -5.68 -24.16
N GLN A 255 4.98 -5.71 -23.08
CA GLN A 255 3.52 -5.65 -23.15
C GLN A 255 3.08 -4.39 -23.90
N GLU A 256 2.18 -4.53 -24.89
CA GLU A 256 1.69 -3.39 -25.69
C GLU A 256 0.86 -2.41 -24.86
N ASP A 257 -0.17 -2.91 -24.18
CA ASP A 257 -1.03 -2.11 -23.30
C ASP A 257 -0.55 -2.17 -21.84
N LYS A 258 0.30 -1.24 -21.48
CA LYS A 258 0.79 -1.11 -20.10
C LYS A 258 -0.24 -0.47 -19.17
N SER A 259 -1.24 0.23 -19.71
CA SER A 259 -2.28 0.90 -18.92
C SER A 259 -3.17 -0.07 -18.16
N ALA A 260 -3.30 -1.31 -18.64
CA ALA A 260 -4.01 -2.37 -17.94
C ALA A 260 -3.29 -2.91 -16.69
N GLY A 261 -2.06 -2.47 -16.42
CA GLY A 261 -1.23 -3.00 -15.33
C GLY A 261 -0.55 -4.32 -15.67
N LEU A 262 0.10 -4.90 -14.68
CA LEU A 262 0.80 -6.18 -14.83
C LEU A 262 -0.18 -7.36 -14.89
N PRO A 263 0.06 -8.40 -15.72
CA PRO A 263 -0.76 -9.61 -15.75
C PRO A 263 -0.44 -10.51 -14.54
N ILE A 264 -0.90 -10.11 -13.37
CA ILE A 264 -0.53 -10.69 -12.07
C ILE A 264 -0.65 -12.20 -12.05
N GLU A 265 -1.77 -12.76 -12.56
CA GLU A 265 -2.04 -14.20 -12.55
C GLU A 265 -1.04 -15.00 -13.36
N ALA A 266 -0.42 -14.40 -14.38
CA ALA A 266 0.60 -15.05 -15.20
C ALA A 266 2.01 -15.02 -14.56
N CYS A 267 2.17 -14.29 -13.46
CA CYS A 267 3.48 -14.06 -12.81
C CYS A 267 3.54 -14.62 -11.38
N LEU A 268 2.48 -15.25 -10.88
CA LEU A 268 2.39 -15.69 -9.47
C LEU A 268 3.49 -16.68 -9.05
N ASP A 269 4.04 -17.45 -10.01
CA ASP A 269 5.16 -18.35 -9.78
C ASP A 269 6.40 -17.64 -9.20
N VAL A 270 6.62 -16.37 -9.52
CA VAL A 270 7.72 -15.55 -8.99
C VAL A 270 7.67 -15.46 -7.46
N ILE A 271 6.46 -15.47 -6.88
CA ILE A 271 6.25 -15.35 -5.43
C ILE A 271 6.75 -16.61 -4.69
N ASP A 272 6.77 -17.76 -5.35
CA ASP A 272 7.20 -19.04 -4.77
C ASP A 272 8.72 -19.19 -4.69
N HIS A 273 9.48 -18.36 -5.40
CA HIS A 273 10.94 -18.35 -5.36
C HIS A 273 11.44 -17.48 -4.19
N GLU A 274 12.20 -18.08 -3.27
CA GLU A 274 12.84 -17.41 -2.11
C GLU A 274 14.31 -17.05 -2.40
#